data_764224336c7e32f5b8c1ef8595b4aed3
#
_entry.id   764224336c7e32f5b8c1ef8595b4aed3
#
_cell.length_a   1.000
_cell.length_b   1.000
_cell.length_c   1.000
_cell.angle_alpha   90.00
_cell.angle_beta   90.00
_cell.angle_gamma   90.00
#
_symmetry.space_group_name_H-M   'P 1'
#
loop_
_entity.id
_entity.type
_entity.pdbx_description
1 polymer ?
#
loop_
_entity_poly.entity_id
_entity_poly.type
_entity_poly.pdbx_seq_one_letter_code
_entity_poly.pdbx_strand_id
1 'polypeptide(L)'
;MSEERAARFGVGDDGLMDDRTTGESRHISAWINRSAADVYRYASDPSHLHEWAAGLAQGQLTRVGETWVAQSPLGEITIEFTPANDLGVLDHIVTMPSGEPVFNPLRVVPAGEQWSEVVFTLRRRPGMSDDDYTKDAAAVTADLAALKRILER
;
A
#
# COMPACT_ATOMS: atom_id res chain seq x y z
N MET A 1 2.56 -15.19 -13.69
CA MET A 1 1.49 -14.27 -13.26
C MET A 1 0.33 -14.40 -14.23
N SER A 2 -0.91 -14.52 -13.72
CA SER A 2 -2.06 -14.58 -14.61
C SER A 2 -2.34 -13.21 -15.24
N GLU A 3 -2.90 -13.20 -16.46
CA GLU A 3 -3.28 -11.94 -17.13
C GLU A 3 -4.26 -11.13 -16.31
N GLU A 4 -5.18 -11.81 -15.64
CA GLU A 4 -6.17 -11.19 -14.77
C GLU A 4 -5.51 -10.40 -13.63
N ARG A 5 -4.46 -10.94 -13.04
CA ARG A 5 -3.74 -10.27 -11.96
C ARG A 5 -2.95 -9.06 -12.48
N ALA A 6 -2.33 -9.18 -13.65
CA ALA A 6 -1.62 -8.06 -14.26
C ALA A 6 -2.55 -6.90 -14.59
N ALA A 7 -3.74 -7.20 -15.11
CA ALA A 7 -4.75 -6.20 -15.44
C ALA A 7 -5.21 -5.42 -14.19
N ARG A 8 -5.34 -6.08 -13.04
CA ARG A 8 -5.75 -5.41 -11.79
C ARG A 8 -4.76 -4.36 -11.31
N PHE A 9 -3.51 -4.45 -11.69
CA PHE A 9 -2.47 -3.49 -11.31
C PHE A 9 -2.18 -2.42 -12.38
N GLY A 10 -3.11 -2.18 -13.27
CA GLY A 10 -3.17 -0.93 -14.01
C GLY A 10 -2.68 -0.93 -15.45
N VAL A 11 -2.42 -2.08 -16.02
CA VAL A 11 -2.14 -2.11 -17.46
C VAL A 11 -3.43 -2.50 -18.17
N GLY A 12 -4.27 -1.51 -18.43
CA GLY A 12 -5.44 -1.65 -19.29
C GLY A 12 -6.76 -2.01 -18.63
N ASP A 13 -6.85 -1.98 -17.29
CA ASP A 13 -8.14 -2.17 -16.61
C ASP A 13 -8.61 -0.86 -15.96
N ASP A 14 -9.40 -0.13 -16.69
CA ASP A 14 -10.00 1.12 -16.22
C ASP A 14 -11.11 0.86 -15.17
N GLY A 15 -11.59 -0.38 -15.06
CA GLY A 15 -12.70 -0.73 -14.19
C GLY A 15 -12.44 -0.54 -12.69
N LEU A 16 -11.18 -0.56 -12.25
CA LEU A 16 -10.82 -0.30 -10.85
C LEU A 16 -10.74 1.20 -10.54
N MET A 17 -10.67 2.05 -11.56
CA MET A 17 -10.39 3.48 -11.41
C MET A 17 -11.62 4.34 -11.63
N ASP A 18 -12.50 3.98 -12.56
CA ASP A 18 -13.50 4.89 -13.10
C ASP A 18 -14.62 5.24 -12.13
N ASP A 19 -15.23 4.24 -11.50
CA ASP A 19 -16.41 4.46 -10.67
C ASP A 19 -16.09 4.72 -9.19
N ARG A 20 -14.80 4.64 -8.81
CA ARG A 20 -14.40 4.66 -7.40
C ARG A 20 -13.48 5.79 -7.02
N THR A 21 -13.28 6.75 -7.91
CA THR A 21 -12.51 7.94 -7.61
C THR A 21 -13.38 9.17 -7.67
N THR A 22 -13.04 10.16 -6.85
CA THR A 22 -13.66 11.49 -6.89
C THR A 22 -12.82 12.48 -7.68
N GLY A 23 -11.68 12.04 -8.22
CA GLY A 23 -10.67 12.92 -8.79
C GLY A 23 -9.83 13.64 -7.76
N GLU A 24 -9.96 13.29 -6.48
CA GLU A 24 -9.19 13.89 -5.38
C GLU A 24 -8.21 12.86 -4.80
N SER A 25 -6.93 13.25 -4.70
CA SER A 25 -5.90 12.41 -4.09
C SER A 25 -4.90 13.26 -3.30
N ARG A 26 -4.23 12.59 -2.36
CA ARG A 26 -3.07 13.14 -1.63
C ARG A 26 -1.88 12.22 -1.87
N HIS A 27 -0.71 12.80 -2.10
CA HIS A 27 0.54 12.06 -2.20
C HIS A 27 1.30 12.23 -0.90
N ILE A 28 1.36 11.16 -0.12
CA ILE A 28 2.01 11.16 1.18
C ILE A 28 3.34 10.46 1.01
N SER A 29 4.42 11.13 1.38
CA SER A 29 5.75 10.57 1.17
C SER A 29 6.62 10.66 2.42
N ALA A 30 7.64 9.81 2.45
CA ALA A 30 8.69 9.83 3.45
C ALA A 30 10.04 9.61 2.78
N TRP A 31 11.01 10.42 3.15
CA TRP A 31 12.40 10.26 2.75
C TRP A 31 13.10 9.30 3.71
N ILE A 32 13.74 8.27 3.17
CA ILE A 32 14.42 7.25 3.96
C ILE A 32 15.88 7.19 3.56
N ASN A 33 16.76 7.28 4.55
CA ASN A 33 18.21 7.18 4.34
C ASN A 33 18.62 5.71 4.17
N ARG A 34 18.14 5.11 3.11
CA ARG A 34 18.45 3.76 2.65
C ARG A 34 18.27 3.70 1.15
N SER A 35 18.99 2.81 0.50
CA SER A 35 18.81 2.58 -0.93
C SER A 35 17.39 2.11 -1.25
N ALA A 36 16.91 2.43 -2.44
CA ALA A 36 15.60 1.98 -2.88
C ALA A 36 15.49 0.44 -2.86
N ALA A 37 16.56 -0.27 -3.19
CA ALA A 37 16.57 -1.73 -3.15
C ALA A 37 16.37 -2.27 -1.73
N ASP A 38 17.01 -1.67 -0.73
CA ASP A 38 16.87 -2.09 0.66
C ASP A 38 15.47 -1.80 1.18
N VAL A 39 14.92 -0.61 0.88
CA VAL A 39 13.57 -0.24 1.28
C VAL A 39 12.55 -1.18 0.65
N TYR A 40 12.66 -1.42 -0.64
CA TYR A 40 11.78 -2.33 -1.36
C TYR A 40 11.83 -3.74 -0.77
N ARG A 41 13.02 -4.26 -0.51
CA ARG A 41 13.18 -5.62 0.02
C ARG A 41 12.47 -5.80 1.36
N TYR A 42 12.57 -4.80 2.24
CA TYR A 42 11.89 -4.87 3.53
C TYR A 42 10.38 -4.67 3.39
N ALA A 43 9.97 -3.62 2.68
CA ALA A 43 8.56 -3.23 2.60
C ALA A 43 7.72 -4.21 1.77
N SER A 44 8.33 -4.91 0.81
CA SER A 44 7.64 -5.88 -0.03
C SER A 44 7.42 -7.23 0.63
N ASP A 45 8.04 -7.48 1.77
CA ASP A 45 7.89 -8.74 2.51
C ASP A 45 6.62 -8.69 3.36
N PRO A 46 5.61 -9.52 3.06
CA PRO A 46 4.37 -9.51 3.82
C PRO A 46 4.54 -9.83 5.30
N SER A 47 5.61 -10.56 5.67
CA SER A 47 5.88 -10.89 7.07
C SER A 47 6.26 -9.66 7.91
N HIS A 48 6.67 -8.58 7.27
CA HIS A 48 7.02 -7.31 7.94
C HIS A 48 5.85 -6.33 8.00
N LEU A 49 4.75 -6.59 7.29
CA LEU A 49 3.69 -5.59 7.12
C LEU A 49 3.11 -5.11 8.45
N HIS A 50 2.89 -6.02 9.40
CA HIS A 50 2.35 -5.67 10.71
C HIS A 50 3.31 -4.80 11.54
N GLU A 51 4.58 -4.74 11.19
CA GLU A 51 5.58 -3.96 11.92
C GLU A 51 5.53 -2.47 11.56
N TRP A 52 5.15 -2.15 10.32
CA TRP A 52 5.14 -0.74 9.88
C TRP A 52 3.77 -0.26 9.40
N ALA A 53 2.91 -1.15 8.91
CA ALA A 53 1.59 -0.78 8.38
C ALA A 53 0.48 -1.14 9.38
N ALA A 54 0.60 -0.68 10.61
CA ALA A 54 -0.33 -1.02 11.70
C ALA A 54 -1.75 -0.52 11.45
N GLY A 55 -1.91 0.51 10.64
CA GLY A 55 -3.24 0.97 10.21
C GLY A 55 -3.93 -0.01 9.28
N LEU A 56 -3.20 -0.93 8.68
CA LEU A 56 -3.72 -1.93 7.76
C LEU A 56 -3.74 -3.33 8.38
N ALA A 57 -2.68 -3.74 9.06
CA ALA A 57 -2.53 -5.10 9.56
C ALA A 57 -2.09 -5.13 11.03
N GLN A 58 -2.81 -5.89 11.84
CA GLN A 58 -2.57 -6.06 13.27
C GLN A 58 -2.09 -7.48 13.56
N GLY A 59 -0.85 -7.78 13.24
CA GLY A 59 -0.25 -9.10 13.43
C GLY A 59 0.10 -9.78 12.13
N GLN A 60 0.55 -11.01 12.21
CA GLN A 60 1.03 -11.74 11.05
C GLN A 60 -0.10 -12.00 10.04
N LEU A 61 0.26 -11.92 8.76
CA LEU A 61 -0.65 -12.24 7.67
C LEU A 61 -0.64 -13.75 7.42
N THR A 62 -1.78 -14.27 6.99
CA THR A 62 -1.92 -15.66 6.55
C THR A 62 -2.09 -15.70 5.05
N ARG A 63 -1.28 -16.50 4.37
CA ARG A 63 -1.37 -16.65 2.93
C ARG A 63 -2.49 -17.63 2.55
N VAL A 64 -3.36 -17.21 1.63
CA VAL A 64 -4.41 -18.05 1.05
C VAL A 64 -4.33 -17.89 -0.47
N GLY A 65 -3.73 -18.88 -1.15
CA GLY A 65 -3.47 -18.80 -2.58
C GLY A 65 -2.50 -17.66 -2.92
N GLU A 66 -2.92 -16.72 -3.74
CA GLU A 66 -2.14 -15.54 -4.12
C GLU A 66 -2.48 -14.30 -3.29
N THR A 67 -3.38 -14.44 -2.32
CA THR A 67 -3.79 -13.35 -1.46
C THR A 67 -3.30 -13.57 -0.03
N TRP A 68 -3.33 -12.50 0.74
CA TRP A 68 -2.98 -12.52 2.16
C TRP A 68 -4.18 -12.08 2.96
N VAL A 69 -4.45 -12.79 4.05
CA VAL A 69 -5.52 -12.44 5.00
C VAL A 69 -4.89 -11.76 6.20
N ALA A 70 -5.44 -10.63 6.59
CA ALA A 70 -4.99 -9.86 7.74
C ALA A 70 -6.16 -9.42 8.61
N GLN A 71 -5.89 -9.26 9.90
CA GLN A 71 -6.81 -8.57 10.79
C GLN A 71 -6.49 -7.09 10.78
N SER A 72 -7.49 -6.26 10.53
CA SER A 72 -7.36 -4.80 10.54
C SER A 72 -8.24 -4.20 11.63
N PRO A 73 -8.09 -2.89 11.93
CA PRO A 73 -9.02 -2.21 12.83
C PRO A 73 -10.49 -2.31 12.41
N LEU A 74 -10.75 -2.54 11.11
CA LEU A 74 -12.10 -2.64 10.55
C LEU A 74 -12.61 -4.08 10.46
N GLY A 75 -11.80 -5.08 10.80
CA GLY A 75 -12.12 -6.50 10.68
C GLY A 75 -11.18 -7.21 9.73
N GLU A 76 -11.57 -8.42 9.30
CA GLU A 76 -10.77 -9.22 8.40
C GLU A 76 -10.74 -8.62 6.99
N ILE A 77 -9.55 -8.45 6.45
CA ILE A 77 -9.31 -7.96 5.09
C ILE A 77 -8.45 -8.95 4.32
N THR A 78 -8.49 -8.84 3.00
CA THR A 78 -7.53 -9.53 2.13
C THR A 78 -6.67 -8.51 1.41
N ILE A 79 -5.41 -8.88 1.15
CA ILE A 79 -4.45 -8.03 0.47
C ILE A 79 -3.85 -8.78 -0.70
N GLU A 80 -3.87 -8.14 -1.86
CA GLU A 80 -3.20 -8.60 -3.07
C GLU A 80 -2.06 -7.66 -3.39
N PHE A 81 -0.84 -8.17 -3.41
CA PHE A 81 0.35 -7.36 -3.71
C PHE A 81 0.75 -7.45 -5.17
N THR A 82 1.31 -6.38 -5.71
CA THR A 82 2.01 -6.43 -6.99
C THR A 82 3.09 -7.52 -6.93
N PRO A 83 3.21 -8.36 -7.96
CA PRO A 83 4.30 -9.33 -8.02
C PRO A 83 5.67 -8.67 -7.87
N ALA A 84 6.63 -9.42 -7.34
CA ALA A 84 8.00 -8.93 -7.15
C ALA A 84 8.53 -8.31 -8.45
N ASN A 85 9.16 -7.14 -8.32
CA ASN A 85 9.67 -6.39 -9.46
C ASN A 85 10.91 -5.59 -9.05
N ASP A 86 11.60 -5.04 -10.02
CA ASP A 86 12.78 -4.19 -9.82
C ASP A 86 12.50 -2.71 -10.08
N LEU A 87 11.21 -2.34 -10.10
CA LEU A 87 10.76 -0.96 -10.37
C LEU A 87 10.33 -0.22 -9.09
N GLY A 88 10.39 -0.87 -7.94
CA GLY A 88 9.95 -0.27 -6.68
C GLY A 88 8.43 -0.19 -6.54
N VAL A 89 7.68 -0.96 -7.30
CA VAL A 89 6.21 -0.92 -7.28
C VAL A 89 5.68 -1.84 -6.18
N LEU A 90 5.01 -1.24 -5.20
CA LEU A 90 4.38 -1.92 -4.06
C LEU A 90 2.86 -1.71 -4.06
N ASP A 91 2.29 -1.38 -5.21
CA ASP A 91 0.84 -1.19 -5.33
C ASP A 91 0.11 -2.43 -4.83
N HIS A 92 -0.98 -2.23 -4.13
CA HIS A 92 -1.72 -3.35 -3.56
C HIS A 92 -3.22 -3.06 -3.55
N ILE A 93 -4.00 -4.13 -3.54
CA ILE A 93 -5.45 -4.06 -3.45
C ILE A 93 -5.86 -4.64 -2.10
N VAL A 94 -6.56 -3.84 -1.32
CA VAL A 94 -7.16 -4.27 -0.06
C VAL A 94 -8.64 -4.51 -0.32
N THR A 95 -9.11 -5.73 -0.05
CA THR A 95 -10.54 -6.01 -0.08
C THR A 95 -11.08 -5.90 1.34
N MET A 96 -11.99 -4.95 1.52
CA MET A 96 -12.60 -4.65 2.81
C MET A 96 -13.53 -5.77 3.27
N PRO A 97 -13.91 -5.84 4.56
CA PRO A 97 -14.88 -6.84 5.03
C PRO A 97 -16.21 -6.82 4.26
N SER A 98 -16.59 -5.66 3.72
CA SER A 98 -17.76 -5.50 2.85
C SER A 98 -17.62 -6.15 1.49
N GLY A 99 -16.42 -6.56 1.08
CA GLY A 99 -16.09 -7.04 -0.26
C GLY A 99 -15.65 -5.94 -1.23
N GLU A 100 -15.62 -4.69 -0.79
CA GLU A 100 -15.18 -3.57 -1.64
C GLU A 100 -13.66 -3.59 -1.81
N PRO A 101 -13.13 -3.63 -3.05
CA PRO A 101 -11.71 -3.52 -3.30
C PRO A 101 -11.27 -2.06 -3.27
N VAL A 102 -10.13 -1.81 -2.63
CA VAL A 102 -9.50 -0.48 -2.57
C VAL A 102 -8.09 -0.61 -3.14
N PHE A 103 -7.81 0.11 -4.20
CA PHE A 103 -6.50 0.14 -4.84
C PHE A 103 -5.63 1.21 -4.19
N ASN A 104 -4.44 0.80 -3.76
CA ASN A 104 -3.48 1.67 -3.07
C ASN A 104 -2.15 1.70 -3.82
N PRO A 105 -1.89 2.72 -4.64
CA PRO A 105 -0.58 2.91 -5.23
C PRO A 105 0.46 3.23 -4.16
N LEU A 106 1.56 2.49 -4.18
CA LEU A 106 2.69 2.68 -3.26
C LEU A 106 3.98 2.42 -4.02
N ARG A 107 4.90 3.35 -3.99
CA ARG A 107 6.13 3.29 -4.78
C ARG A 107 7.34 3.66 -3.96
N VAL A 108 8.45 2.96 -4.22
CA VAL A 108 9.76 3.31 -3.71
C VAL A 108 10.55 3.93 -4.85
N VAL A 109 10.89 5.20 -4.72
CA VAL A 109 11.57 5.98 -5.76
C VAL A 109 13.01 6.23 -5.34
N PRO A 110 14.02 5.82 -6.14
CA PRO A 110 15.41 6.11 -5.81
C PRO A 110 15.70 7.62 -5.79
N ALA A 111 16.51 8.04 -4.83
CA ALA A 111 17.00 9.40 -4.72
C ALA A 111 18.53 9.34 -4.51
N GLY A 112 19.26 8.87 -5.54
CA GLY A 112 20.65 8.50 -5.46
C GLY A 112 20.83 7.09 -4.90
N GLU A 113 22.07 6.76 -4.50
CA GLU A 113 22.42 5.40 -4.06
C GLU A 113 22.05 5.12 -2.61
N GLN A 114 21.98 6.17 -1.78
CA GLN A 114 21.86 6.06 -0.33
C GLN A 114 20.50 6.49 0.20
N TRP A 115 19.66 7.08 -0.64
CA TRP A 115 18.36 7.61 -0.25
C TRP A 115 17.25 7.11 -1.17
N SER A 116 16.06 7.05 -0.61
CA SER A 116 14.85 6.80 -1.39
C SER A 116 13.68 7.59 -0.82
N GLU A 117 12.66 7.72 -1.64
CA GLU A 117 11.39 8.31 -1.23
C GLU A 117 10.29 7.27 -1.41
N VAL A 118 9.52 7.02 -0.36
CA VAL A 118 8.35 6.15 -0.42
C VAL A 118 7.12 7.03 -0.58
N VAL A 119 6.35 6.79 -1.64
CA VAL A 119 5.20 7.63 -2.00
C VAL A 119 3.93 6.79 -2.02
N PHE A 120 2.96 7.17 -1.21
CA PHE A 120 1.63 6.58 -1.18
C PHE A 120 0.63 7.54 -1.82
N THR A 121 -0.14 7.08 -2.80
CA THR A 121 -1.21 7.86 -3.40
C THR A 121 -2.54 7.48 -2.74
N LEU A 122 -3.01 8.35 -1.85
CA LEU A 122 -4.28 8.16 -1.16
C LEU A 122 -5.40 8.84 -1.96
N ARG A 123 -6.31 8.03 -2.47
CA ARG A 123 -7.46 8.52 -3.23
C ARG A 123 -8.69 8.61 -2.35
N ARG A 124 -9.40 9.73 -2.45
CA ARG A 124 -10.67 9.88 -1.77
C ARG A 124 -11.73 9.05 -2.49
N ARG A 125 -12.39 8.16 -1.74
CA ARG A 125 -13.44 7.31 -2.30
C ARG A 125 -14.78 8.05 -2.29
N PRO A 126 -15.71 7.73 -3.24
CA PRO A 126 -17.05 8.30 -3.23
C PRO A 126 -17.75 8.05 -1.89
N GLY A 127 -18.41 9.07 -1.36
CA GLY A 127 -19.12 8.97 -0.09
C GLY A 127 -18.25 9.07 1.17
N MET A 128 -16.94 9.20 1.00
CA MET A 128 -16.01 9.35 2.11
C MET A 128 -16.09 10.76 2.68
N SER A 129 -16.26 10.89 4.00
CA SER A 129 -16.29 12.18 4.66
C SER A 129 -14.89 12.82 4.70
N ASP A 130 -14.84 14.13 4.91
CA ASP A 130 -13.57 14.85 5.10
C ASP A 130 -12.80 14.31 6.30
N ASP A 131 -13.51 14.00 7.39
CA ASP A 131 -12.90 13.44 8.59
C ASP A 131 -12.28 12.06 8.32
N ASP A 132 -12.98 11.19 7.62
CA ASP A 132 -12.47 9.85 7.28
C ASP A 132 -11.26 9.95 6.36
N TYR A 133 -11.30 10.84 5.39
CA TYR A 133 -10.17 11.06 4.49
C TYR A 133 -8.94 11.58 5.23
N THR A 134 -9.16 12.51 6.16
CA THR A 134 -8.09 13.06 7.01
C THR A 134 -7.51 11.99 7.93
N LYS A 135 -8.35 11.13 8.50
CA LYS A 135 -7.90 10.01 9.34
C LYS A 135 -7.08 9.00 8.55
N ASP A 136 -7.50 8.68 7.33
CA ASP A 136 -6.73 7.78 6.46
C ASP A 136 -5.37 8.39 6.12
N ALA A 137 -5.32 9.68 5.81
CA ALA A 137 -4.06 10.37 5.54
C ALA A 137 -3.12 10.34 6.75
N ALA A 138 -3.66 10.52 7.94
CA ALA A 138 -2.88 10.44 9.18
C ALA A 138 -2.34 9.03 9.43
N ALA A 139 -3.15 8.00 9.15
CA ALA A 139 -2.73 6.60 9.30
C ALA A 139 -1.59 6.26 8.32
N VAL A 140 -1.70 6.66 7.07
CA VAL A 140 -0.65 6.45 6.06
C VAL A 140 0.63 7.19 6.47
N THR A 141 0.52 8.43 6.94
CA THR A 141 1.66 9.21 7.41
C THR A 141 2.37 8.50 8.56
N ALA A 142 1.62 7.98 9.52
CA ALA A 142 2.18 7.25 10.65
C ALA A 142 2.87 5.94 10.20
N ASP A 143 2.28 5.24 9.26
CA ASP A 143 2.85 3.99 8.72
C ASP A 143 4.18 4.25 8.01
N LEU A 144 4.25 5.27 7.16
CA LEU A 144 5.49 5.62 6.48
C LEU A 144 6.57 6.12 7.45
N ALA A 145 6.17 6.82 8.50
CA ALA A 145 7.09 7.22 9.57
C ALA A 145 7.64 6.01 10.32
N ALA A 146 6.81 5.00 10.57
CA ALA A 146 7.26 3.75 11.20
C ALA A 146 8.24 3.00 10.30
N LEU A 147 7.96 2.91 9.01
CA LEU A 147 8.87 2.29 8.04
C LEU A 147 10.25 2.98 8.04
N LYS A 148 10.25 4.31 7.99
CA LYS A 148 11.47 5.11 8.07
C LYS A 148 12.25 4.80 9.34
N ARG A 149 11.60 4.81 10.49
CA ARG A 149 12.24 4.57 11.78
C ARG A 149 12.88 3.19 11.85
N ILE A 150 12.20 2.18 11.33
CA ILE A 150 12.70 0.80 11.31
C ILE A 150 13.93 0.69 10.42
N LEU A 151 13.89 1.27 9.24
CA LEU A 151 14.96 1.12 8.25
C LEU A 151 16.18 1.99 8.55
N GLU A 152 16.02 3.05 9.32
CA GLU A 152 17.13 3.95 9.71
C GLU A 152 17.76 3.59 11.06
N ARG A 153 17.39 2.47 11.62
CA ARG A 153 18.00 1.98 12.87
C ARG A 153 19.51 1.71 12.71
#